data_9bc8eb32988a1770530e68828093a959
#
_entry.id   9bc8eb32988a1770530e68828093a959
#
_cell.length_a   1.000
_cell.length_b   1.000
_cell.length_c   1.000
_cell.angle_alpha   90.00
_cell.angle_beta   90.00
_cell.angle_gamma   90.00
#
_symmetry.space_group_name_H-M   'P 1'
#
loop_
_entity.id
_entity.type
_entity.pdbx_description
1 polymer ?
#
loop_
_entity_poly.entity_id
_entity_poly.type
_entity_poly.pdbx_seq_one_letter_code
_entity_poly.pdbx_strand_id
1 'polypeptide(L)'
;MRTVKTWDVIIIGGGIIGLSLAIALRKRGASVLVIERGEPGREASHAAGGMLVDCPLETPAALQELATASARLYPEFVYELEAESGIKVDLRDQGKNIVQCSSKV
;
A
#
# COMPACT_ATOMS: atom_id res chain seq x y z
N MET A 1 10.16 31.84 21.85
CA MET A 1 9.94 30.45 22.28
C MET A 1 9.89 29.56 21.05
N ARG A 2 10.80 28.62 20.92
CA ARG A 2 10.69 27.59 19.88
C ARG A 2 9.64 26.58 20.33
N THR A 3 8.51 26.54 19.64
CA THR A 3 7.54 25.44 19.79
C THR A 3 8.15 24.19 19.18
N VAL A 4 8.44 23.20 20.00
CA VAL A 4 8.85 21.87 19.51
C VAL A 4 7.61 21.19 18.99
N LYS A 5 7.58 20.93 17.68
CA LYS A 5 6.49 20.17 17.07
C LYS A 5 6.72 18.69 17.35
N THR A 6 5.80 18.07 18.04
CA THR A 6 5.83 16.62 18.33
C THR A 6 4.92 15.87 17.36
N TRP A 7 5.29 14.63 17.09
CA TRP A 7 4.55 13.73 16.22
C TRP A 7 4.24 12.44 16.98
N ASP A 8 3.04 11.90 16.78
CA ASP A 8 2.68 10.61 17.38
C ASP A 8 3.43 9.46 16.72
N VAL A 9 3.65 9.56 15.40
CA VAL A 9 4.35 8.55 14.61
C VAL A 9 5.28 9.21 13.61
N ILE A 10 6.48 8.66 13.49
CA ILE A 10 7.44 9.01 12.44
C ILE A 10 7.64 7.77 11.55
N ILE A 11 7.41 7.92 10.26
CA ILE A 11 7.58 6.85 9.26
C ILE A 11 8.82 7.19 8.43
N ILE A 12 9.76 6.26 8.37
CA ILE A 12 10.96 6.38 7.54
C ILE A 12 10.72 5.60 6.25
N GLY A 13 10.65 6.32 5.15
CA GLY A 13 10.39 5.80 3.82
C GLY A 13 9.03 6.21 3.25
N GLY A 14 9.04 6.85 2.09
CA GLY A 14 7.89 7.35 1.37
C GLY A 14 7.48 6.50 0.17
N GLY A 15 7.64 5.16 0.24
CA GLY A 15 7.08 4.22 -0.72
C GLY A 15 5.62 3.90 -0.44
N ILE A 16 5.05 2.96 -1.20
CA ILE A 16 3.62 2.61 -1.07
C ILE A 16 3.25 2.15 0.34
N ILE A 17 4.11 1.39 1.01
CA ILE A 17 3.84 0.90 2.37
C ILE A 17 3.82 2.07 3.35
N GLY A 18 4.84 2.91 3.36
CA GLY A 18 4.94 4.04 4.28
C GLY A 18 3.82 5.06 4.09
N LEU A 19 3.49 5.39 2.84
CA LEU A 19 2.43 6.35 2.52
C LEU A 19 1.04 5.78 2.86
N SER A 20 0.77 4.51 2.58
CA SER A 20 -0.49 3.86 2.93
C SER A 20 -0.69 3.79 4.45
N LEU A 21 0.38 3.50 5.19
CA LEU A 21 0.36 3.51 6.66
C LEU A 21 0.10 4.93 7.19
N ALA A 22 0.74 5.94 6.61
CA ALA A 22 0.52 7.33 6.99
C ALA A 22 -0.94 7.76 6.82
N ILE A 23 -1.56 7.40 5.70
CA ILE A 23 -2.98 7.68 5.44
C ILE A 23 -3.86 6.99 6.48
N ALA A 24 -3.63 5.69 6.74
CA ALA A 24 -4.42 4.93 7.71
C ALA A 24 -4.32 5.49 9.13
N LEU A 25 -3.12 5.90 9.54
CA LEU A 25 -2.90 6.52 10.86
C LEU A 25 -3.55 7.91 10.96
N ARG A 26 -3.45 8.72 9.90
CA ARG A 26 -4.11 10.03 9.83
C ARG A 26 -5.62 9.91 9.96
N LYS A 27 -6.25 8.94 9.30
CA LYS A 27 -7.68 8.66 9.42
C LYS A 27 -8.09 8.29 10.85
N ARG A 28 -7.16 7.76 11.64
CA ARG A 28 -7.36 7.45 13.07
C ARG A 28 -7.02 8.61 14.00
N GLY A 29 -6.71 9.78 13.46
CA GLY A 29 -6.44 11.00 14.23
C GLY A 29 -5.00 11.18 14.68
N ALA A 30 -4.08 10.30 14.32
CA ALA A 30 -2.67 10.44 14.66
C ALA A 30 -1.99 11.56 13.87
N SER A 31 -1.07 12.29 14.50
CA SER A 31 -0.14 13.18 13.81
C SER A 31 1.04 12.38 13.28
N VAL A 32 1.27 12.44 11.97
CA VAL A 32 2.26 11.59 11.29
C VAL A 32 3.26 12.45 10.53
N LEU A 33 4.53 12.11 10.69
CA LEU A 33 5.62 12.64 9.88
C LEU A 33 6.19 11.52 9.02
N VAL A 34 6.25 11.74 7.71
CA VAL A 34 6.95 10.84 6.78
C VAL A 34 8.29 11.46 6.39
N ILE A 35 9.37 10.70 6.54
CA ILE A 35 10.71 11.11 6.15
C ILE A 35 11.13 10.27 4.94
N GLU A 36 11.40 10.93 3.82
CA GLU A 36 11.87 10.32 2.58
C GLU A 36 13.18 10.97 2.15
N ARG A 37 14.19 10.16 1.79
CA ARG A 37 15.50 10.66 1.36
C ARG A 37 15.49 11.27 -0.05
N GLY A 38 14.52 10.93 -0.88
CA GLY A 38 14.41 11.40 -2.24
C GLY A 38 12.99 11.87 -2.56
N GLU A 39 12.51 11.52 -3.75
CA GLU A 39 11.14 11.82 -4.16
C GLU A 39 10.19 10.69 -3.73
N PRO A 40 9.07 11.00 -3.05
CA PRO A 40 8.14 9.97 -2.60
C PRO A 40 7.62 9.11 -3.76
N GLY A 41 7.55 7.80 -3.56
CA GLY A 41 6.99 6.85 -4.52
C GLY A 41 7.85 6.57 -5.75
N ARG A 42 9.11 7.02 -5.79
CA ARG A 42 9.97 6.91 -6.98
C ARG A 42 10.94 5.73 -6.99
N GLU A 43 11.02 4.96 -5.92
CA GLU A 43 11.92 3.81 -5.83
C GLU A 43 11.21 2.50 -6.25
N ALA A 44 11.24 1.46 -5.42
CA ALA A 44 10.68 0.14 -5.74
C ALA A 44 9.19 0.19 -6.10
N SER A 45 8.40 1.02 -5.45
CA SER A 45 6.98 1.19 -5.75
C SER A 45 6.72 1.73 -7.16
N HIS A 46 7.60 2.61 -7.65
CA HIS A 46 7.53 3.14 -9.01
C HIS A 46 7.94 2.09 -10.06
N ALA A 47 8.95 1.28 -9.73
CA ALA A 47 9.48 0.26 -10.62
C ALA A 47 8.61 -1.01 -10.66
N ALA A 48 7.64 -1.15 -9.77
CA ALA A 48 6.76 -2.31 -9.72
C ALA A 48 5.87 -2.42 -10.97
N GLY A 49 5.59 -3.66 -11.39
CA GLY A 49 4.73 -3.94 -12.53
C GLY A 49 3.23 -3.70 -12.31
N GLY A 50 2.83 -3.35 -11.09
CA GLY A 50 1.45 -3.03 -10.73
C GLY A 50 0.50 -4.22 -10.68
N MET A 51 1.01 -5.45 -10.65
CA MET A 51 0.18 -6.64 -10.53
C MET A 51 -0.14 -6.93 -9.06
N LEU A 52 -1.44 -7.08 -8.77
CA LEU A 52 -1.95 -7.53 -7.49
C LEU A 52 -2.35 -8.99 -7.62
N VAL A 53 -1.49 -9.88 -7.14
CA VAL A 53 -1.72 -11.33 -7.23
C VAL A 53 -1.84 -11.87 -5.82
N ASP A 54 -3.00 -12.44 -5.51
CA ASP A 54 -3.18 -13.30 -4.33
C ASP A 54 -2.89 -14.74 -4.77
N CYS A 55 -1.67 -15.18 -4.48
CA CYS A 55 -1.22 -16.53 -4.84
C CYS A 55 -1.02 -17.38 -3.59
N PRO A 56 -2.08 -18.05 -3.08
CA PRO A 56 -2.03 -18.78 -1.83
C PRO A 56 -0.96 -19.89 -1.80
N LEU A 57 -0.64 -20.47 -2.96
CA LEU A 57 0.33 -21.56 -3.06
C LEU A 57 1.79 -21.10 -2.88
N GLU A 58 2.09 -19.83 -3.21
CA GLU A 58 3.44 -19.28 -3.08
C GLU A 58 3.62 -18.44 -1.81
N THR A 59 2.52 -18.03 -1.20
CA THR A 59 2.55 -17.25 0.04
C THR A 59 2.76 -18.16 1.23
N PRO A 60 3.77 -17.91 2.08
CA PRO A 60 3.95 -18.67 3.31
C PRO A 60 2.67 -18.69 4.15
N ALA A 61 2.33 -19.84 4.72
CA ALA A 61 1.08 -20.05 5.47
C ALA A 61 0.82 -18.96 6.53
N ALA A 62 1.86 -18.53 7.23
CA ALA A 62 1.78 -17.48 8.24
C ALA A 62 1.37 -16.09 7.68
N LEU A 63 1.51 -15.87 6.37
CA LEU A 63 1.21 -14.59 5.71
C LEU A 63 -0.07 -14.64 4.87
N GLN A 64 -0.68 -15.79 4.68
CA GLN A 64 -1.85 -15.95 3.82
C GLN A 64 -3.05 -15.14 4.28
N GLU A 65 -3.33 -15.10 5.57
CA GLU A 65 -4.43 -14.31 6.13
C GLU A 65 -4.23 -12.82 5.90
N LEU A 66 -2.99 -12.34 6.10
CA LEU A 66 -2.64 -10.94 5.85
C LEU A 66 -2.75 -10.59 4.37
N ALA A 67 -2.26 -11.44 3.47
CA ALA A 67 -2.34 -11.24 2.04
C ALA A 67 -3.79 -11.17 1.55
N THR A 68 -4.62 -12.09 2.00
CA THR A 68 -6.05 -12.13 1.66
C THR A 68 -6.79 -10.91 2.20
N ALA A 69 -6.56 -10.53 3.44
CA ALA A 69 -7.15 -9.32 4.03
C ALA A 69 -6.72 -8.05 3.29
N SER A 70 -5.44 -7.96 2.93
CA SER A 70 -4.90 -6.85 2.14
C SER A 70 -5.56 -6.76 0.76
N ALA A 71 -5.68 -7.88 0.05
CA ALA A 71 -6.29 -7.92 -1.28
C ALA A 71 -7.75 -7.44 -1.26
N ARG A 72 -8.50 -7.79 -0.22
CA ARG A 72 -9.91 -7.37 -0.06
C ARG A 72 -10.06 -5.86 0.16
N LEU A 73 -9.07 -5.18 0.71
CA LEU A 73 -9.11 -3.74 0.98
C LEU A 73 -8.82 -2.89 -0.26
N TYR A 74 -8.23 -3.45 -1.31
CA TYR A 74 -7.76 -2.69 -2.47
C TYR A 74 -8.86 -1.88 -3.18
N PRO A 75 -10.03 -2.43 -3.48
CA PRO A 75 -11.06 -1.68 -4.21
C PRO A 75 -11.51 -0.40 -3.47
N GLU A 76 -11.77 -0.51 -2.17
CA GLU A 76 -12.16 0.63 -1.35
C GLU A 76 -11.02 1.63 -1.19
N PHE A 77 -9.82 1.13 -0.93
CA PHE A 77 -8.62 1.95 -0.79
C PHE A 77 -8.32 2.77 -2.06
N VAL A 78 -8.39 2.15 -3.23
CA VAL A 78 -8.20 2.84 -4.51
C VAL A 78 -9.30 3.86 -4.77
N TYR A 79 -10.55 3.52 -4.50
CA TYR A 79 -11.67 4.44 -4.64
C TYR A 79 -11.47 5.71 -3.80
N GLU A 80 -11.09 5.55 -2.54
CA GLU A 80 -10.80 6.68 -1.65
C GLU A 80 -9.62 7.52 -2.14
N LEU A 81 -8.53 6.88 -2.58
CA LEU A 81 -7.36 7.58 -3.12
C LEU A 81 -7.70 8.39 -4.37
N GLU A 82 -8.48 7.84 -5.28
CA GLU A 82 -8.94 8.55 -6.48
C GLU A 82 -9.84 9.73 -6.12
N ALA A 83 -10.74 9.55 -5.16
CA ALA A 83 -11.63 10.62 -4.71
C ALA A 83 -10.88 11.77 -4.05
N GLU A 84 -9.88 11.47 -3.22
CA GLU A 84 -9.10 12.48 -2.49
C GLU A 84 -8.04 13.16 -3.37
N SER A 85 -7.39 12.43 -4.27
CA SER A 85 -6.30 12.95 -5.11
C SER A 85 -6.77 13.54 -6.44
N GLY A 86 -7.92 13.13 -6.95
CA GLY A 86 -8.36 13.43 -8.30
C GLY A 86 -7.59 12.69 -9.39
N ILE A 87 -6.72 11.76 -9.03
CA ILE A 87 -5.88 10.98 -9.94
C ILE A 87 -6.48 9.60 -10.15
N LYS A 88 -6.67 9.21 -11.41
CA LYS A 88 -7.13 7.87 -11.77
C LYS A 88 -6.02 6.83 -11.60
N VAL A 89 -6.28 5.77 -10.85
CA VAL A 89 -5.36 4.64 -10.63
C VAL A 89 -5.59 3.54 -11.66
N ASP A 90 -6.79 3.47 -12.24
CA ASP A 90 -7.21 2.44 -13.21
C ASP A 90 -7.07 1.01 -12.65
N LEU A 91 -7.62 0.79 -11.46
CA LEU A 91 -7.68 -0.56 -10.89
C LEU A 91 -8.56 -1.43 -11.78
N ARG A 92 -7.96 -2.44 -12.40
CA ARG A 92 -8.67 -3.41 -13.23
C ARG A 92 -8.92 -4.68 -12.46
N ASP A 93 -10.14 -4.85 -11.99
CA ASP A 93 -10.60 -6.08 -11.35
C ASP A 93 -11.18 -7.04 -12.40
N GLN A 94 -10.41 -7.31 -13.46
CA GLN A 94 -10.84 -8.23 -14.54
C GLN A 94 -10.39 -9.67 -14.29
N GLY A 95 -9.77 -9.94 -13.19
CA GLY A 95 -9.09 -11.20 -12.96
C GLY A 95 -9.63 -12.05 -11.85
N LYS A 96 -10.83 -12.56 -11.98
CA LYS A 96 -11.15 -13.88 -11.38
C LYS A 96 -10.51 -15.02 -12.17
N ASN A 97 -9.60 -14.73 -13.06
CA ASN A 97 -8.76 -15.73 -13.67
C ASN A 97 -7.65 -16.05 -12.65
N ILE A 98 -7.83 -17.14 -11.98
CA ILE A 98 -6.81 -17.89 -11.31
C ILE A 98 -5.62 -17.93 -12.27
N VAL A 99 -4.64 -17.05 -12.05
CA VAL A 99 -3.31 -17.31 -12.58
C VAL A 99 -2.90 -18.58 -11.83
N GLN A 100 -3.01 -19.73 -12.48
CA GLN A 100 -2.38 -20.92 -12.01
C GLN A 100 -0.91 -20.57 -11.89
N CYS A 101 -0.44 -20.33 -10.67
CA CYS A 101 0.97 -20.34 -10.37
C CYS A 101 1.42 -21.76 -10.71
N SER A 102 1.83 -21.92 -11.96
CA SER A 102 2.35 -23.20 -12.44
C SER A 102 3.70 -23.39 -11.76
N SER A 103 3.70 -24.15 -10.68
CA SER A 103 4.92 -24.74 -10.15
C SER A 103 5.48 -25.68 -11.21
N LYS A 104 6.32 -25.15 -12.10
CA LYS A 104 7.26 -25.99 -12.79
C LYS A 104 8.47 -26.17 -11.89
N VAL A 105 8.51 -27.31 -11.29
CA VAL A 105 9.70 -27.92 -10.72
C VAL A 105 10.83 -27.98 -11.79
#